data_b747152d656ac289a485257104336d37
#
_entry.id   b747152d656ac289a485257104336d37
#
_cell.length_a   1.000
_cell.length_b   1.000
_cell.length_c   1.000
_cell.angle_alpha   90.00
_cell.angle_beta   90.00
_cell.angle_gamma   90.00
#
_symmetry.space_group_name_H-M   'P 1'
#
loop_
_entity.id
_entity.type
_entity.pdbx_description
1 polymer ?
#
loop_
_entity_poly.entity_id
_entity_poly.type
_entity_poly.pdbx_seq_one_letter_code
_entity_poly.pdbx_strand_id
1 'polypeptide(L)'
;MFRGLAQTMGFGSYVAACAEVSVSDAGELTVHRIVAATDPGHAVNPQQIEAQVEGSFVYGLSAALYGEITLKDGRIEQSNFHDYPVLHMDEMPAVEAIVMPSGGFWGGVGEPTIAVAAPAVLNAIFAATGQRIRELPLKHHSLKKA
;
A
#
# COMPACT_ATOMS: atom_id res chain seq x y z
N MET A 1 -12.69 -13.73 -0.80
CA MET A 1 -11.63 -12.82 -1.23
C MET A 1 -12.28 -11.61 -1.89
N PHE A 2 -11.83 -10.40 -1.56
CA PHE A 2 -12.42 -9.14 -2.02
C PHE A 2 -11.35 -8.28 -2.67
N ARG A 3 -11.74 -7.39 -3.59
CA ARG A 3 -10.82 -6.57 -4.35
C ARG A 3 -11.10 -5.09 -4.16
N GLY A 4 -10.02 -4.31 -4.14
CA GLY A 4 -10.08 -2.85 -4.14
C GLY A 4 -9.09 -2.29 -5.14
N LEU A 5 -9.54 -1.29 -5.89
CA LEU A 5 -8.75 -0.61 -6.92
C LEU A 5 -8.45 0.81 -6.48
N ALA A 6 -7.24 1.28 -6.77
CA ALA A 6 -6.86 2.68 -6.68
C ALA A 6 -5.93 3.05 -7.83
N GLN A 7 -5.97 4.32 -8.22
CA GLN A 7 -5.07 4.86 -9.23
C GLN A 7 -4.73 6.33 -8.91
N THR A 8 -3.56 6.75 -9.36
CA THR A 8 -3.13 8.15 -9.25
C THR A 8 -2.08 8.49 -10.31
N MET A 9 -1.81 9.76 -10.43
CA MET A 9 -0.65 10.28 -11.16
C MET A 9 0.23 11.03 -10.16
N GLY A 10 1.51 10.75 -10.18
CA GLY A 10 2.50 11.46 -9.35
C GLY A 10 3.89 11.36 -9.97
N PHE A 11 4.69 12.40 -9.79
CA PHE A 11 6.06 12.45 -10.29
C PHE A 11 6.21 12.19 -11.81
N GLY A 12 5.17 12.54 -12.58
CA GLY A 12 5.14 12.33 -14.03
C GLY A 12 4.79 10.90 -14.45
N SER A 13 4.46 9.99 -13.52
CA SER A 13 4.06 8.61 -13.79
C SER A 13 2.60 8.37 -13.45
N TYR A 14 1.96 7.46 -14.19
CA TYR A 14 0.63 6.94 -13.87
C TYR A 14 0.77 5.58 -13.20
N VAL A 15 0.02 5.37 -12.11
CA VAL A 15 0.05 4.13 -11.37
C VAL A 15 -1.37 3.69 -10.99
N ALA A 16 -1.59 2.38 -11.02
CA ALA A 16 -2.82 1.76 -10.54
C ALA A 16 -2.49 0.48 -9.78
N ALA A 17 -3.26 0.17 -8.73
CA ALA A 17 -3.11 -1.07 -8.00
C ALA A 17 -4.48 -1.69 -7.70
N CYS A 18 -4.51 -3.02 -7.74
CA CYS A 18 -5.63 -3.84 -7.31
C CYS A 18 -5.15 -4.73 -6.14
N ALA A 19 -5.69 -4.51 -4.95
CA ALA A 19 -5.41 -5.34 -3.79
C ALA A 19 -6.48 -6.43 -3.62
N GLU A 20 -6.05 -7.65 -3.32
CA GLU A 20 -6.90 -8.79 -2.97
C GLU A 20 -6.77 -9.07 -1.48
N VAL A 21 -7.89 -8.98 -0.75
CA VAL A 21 -7.90 -9.14 0.70
C VAL A 21 -8.97 -10.14 1.16
N SER A 22 -8.78 -10.66 2.36
CA SER A 22 -9.83 -11.29 3.15
C SER A 22 -9.87 -10.67 4.55
N VAL A 23 -11.06 -10.68 5.15
CA VAL A 23 -11.27 -10.30 6.54
C VAL A 23 -11.98 -11.47 7.21
N SER A 24 -11.38 -12.00 8.29
CA SER A 24 -11.98 -13.09 9.05
C SER A 24 -13.18 -12.61 9.87
N ASP A 25 -13.98 -13.53 10.39
CA ASP A 25 -15.09 -13.21 11.31
C ASP A 25 -14.58 -12.54 12.61
N ALA A 26 -13.34 -12.81 12.98
CA ALA A 26 -12.66 -12.14 14.09
C ALA A 26 -12.21 -10.70 13.76
N GLY A 27 -12.29 -10.29 12.50
CA GLY A 27 -11.86 -8.96 12.02
C GLY A 27 -10.38 -8.90 11.66
N GLU A 28 -9.72 -10.03 11.45
CA GLU A 28 -8.33 -10.08 11.03
C GLU A 28 -8.22 -9.87 9.52
N LEU A 29 -7.42 -8.89 9.12
CA LEU A 29 -7.13 -8.58 7.72
C LEU A 29 -5.97 -9.43 7.22
N THR A 30 -6.14 -10.02 6.04
CA THR A 30 -5.03 -10.60 5.26
C THR A 30 -5.02 -9.96 3.88
N VAL A 31 -3.89 -9.36 3.52
CA VAL A 31 -3.63 -8.89 2.15
C VAL A 31 -2.89 -10.02 1.43
N HIS A 32 -3.56 -10.63 0.45
CA HIS A 32 -3.03 -11.83 -0.22
C HIS A 32 -2.13 -11.49 -1.41
N ARG A 33 -2.59 -10.52 -2.22
CA ARG A 33 -1.92 -10.17 -3.47
C ARG A 33 -2.21 -8.71 -3.83
N ILE A 34 -1.25 -8.10 -4.48
CA ILE A 34 -1.40 -6.80 -5.12
C ILE A 34 -0.90 -6.91 -6.56
N VAL A 35 -1.73 -6.50 -7.52
CA VAL A 35 -1.30 -6.30 -8.91
C VAL A 35 -1.20 -4.81 -9.12
N ALA A 36 -0.01 -4.34 -9.52
CA ALA A 36 0.26 -2.93 -9.72
C ALA A 36 0.78 -2.66 -11.13
N ALA A 37 0.15 -1.73 -11.82
CA ALA A 37 0.61 -1.24 -13.12
C ALA A 37 1.23 0.15 -12.97
N THR A 38 2.37 0.37 -13.61
CA THR A 38 3.05 1.67 -13.65
C THR A 38 3.42 2.05 -15.06
N ASP A 39 3.10 3.28 -15.44
CA ASP A 39 3.56 3.92 -16.68
C ASP A 39 4.50 5.08 -16.32
N PRO A 40 5.81 4.86 -16.39
CA PRO A 40 6.81 5.90 -16.17
C PRO A 40 7.14 6.70 -17.44
N GLY A 41 6.37 6.55 -18.52
CA GLY A 41 6.67 7.08 -19.84
C GLY A 41 7.75 6.29 -20.55
N HIS A 42 8.97 6.27 -20.05
CA HIS A 42 10.10 5.50 -20.60
C HIS A 42 10.69 4.58 -19.53
N ALA A 43 10.93 3.32 -19.89
CA ALA A 43 11.52 2.30 -19.01
C ALA A 43 12.95 1.98 -19.47
N VAL A 44 13.95 2.46 -18.73
CA VAL A 44 15.37 2.15 -19.00
C VAL A 44 15.71 0.75 -18.56
N ASN A 45 15.26 0.37 -17.36
CA ASN A 45 15.49 -0.97 -16.80
C ASN A 45 14.21 -1.47 -16.12
N PRO A 46 13.39 -2.28 -16.84
CA PRO A 46 12.13 -2.79 -16.30
C PRO A 46 12.28 -3.57 -15.00
N GLN A 47 13.32 -4.40 -14.84
CA GLN A 47 13.53 -5.17 -13.60
C GLN A 47 13.79 -4.28 -12.39
N GLN A 48 14.49 -3.16 -12.56
CA GLN A 48 14.68 -2.20 -11.48
C GLN A 48 13.37 -1.46 -11.14
N ILE A 49 12.52 -1.23 -12.14
CA ILE A 49 11.20 -0.65 -11.93
C ILE A 49 10.31 -1.63 -11.14
N GLU A 50 10.30 -2.91 -11.52
CA GLU A 50 9.58 -3.97 -10.79
C GLU A 50 10.01 -4.02 -9.32
N ALA A 51 11.32 -4.02 -9.05
CA ALA A 51 11.85 -4.00 -7.68
C ALA A 51 11.41 -2.75 -6.88
N GLN A 52 11.35 -1.58 -7.52
CA GLN A 52 10.85 -0.36 -6.90
C GLN A 52 9.34 -0.44 -6.61
N VAL A 53 8.57 -0.99 -7.54
CA VAL A 53 7.13 -1.20 -7.34
C VAL A 53 6.88 -2.14 -6.17
N GLU A 54 7.53 -3.29 -6.12
CA GLU A 54 7.42 -4.24 -5.01
C GLU A 54 7.80 -3.59 -3.67
N GLY A 55 8.95 -2.92 -3.61
CA GLY A 55 9.43 -2.24 -2.41
C GLY A 55 8.50 -1.12 -1.94
N SER A 56 7.83 -0.43 -2.85
CA SER A 56 6.91 0.66 -2.51
C SER A 56 5.71 0.19 -1.69
N PHE A 57 5.24 -1.04 -1.90
CA PHE A 57 4.15 -1.62 -1.11
C PHE A 57 4.56 -1.96 0.31
N VAL A 58 5.83 -2.28 0.58
CA VAL A 58 6.34 -2.42 1.95
C VAL A 58 6.16 -1.12 2.71
N TYR A 59 6.57 0.02 2.12
CA TYR A 59 6.41 1.34 2.73
C TYR A 59 4.94 1.74 2.87
N GLY A 60 4.18 1.62 1.79
CA GLY A 60 2.77 2.02 1.77
C GLY A 60 1.90 1.21 2.74
N LEU A 61 2.13 -0.10 2.84
CA LEU A 61 1.40 -0.96 3.77
C LEU A 61 1.88 -0.76 5.22
N SER A 62 3.18 -0.57 5.46
CA SER A 62 3.69 -0.22 6.79
C SER A 62 3.01 1.04 7.34
N ALA A 63 2.92 2.09 6.51
CA ALA A 63 2.22 3.32 6.89
C ALA A 63 0.71 3.09 7.13
N ALA A 64 0.05 2.35 6.23
CA ALA A 64 -1.39 2.12 6.32
C ALA A 64 -1.79 1.24 7.52
N LEU A 65 -1.01 0.21 7.82
CA LEU A 65 -1.33 -0.76 8.87
C LEU A 65 -0.88 -0.29 10.25
N TYR A 66 0.33 0.30 10.35
CA TYR A 66 1.03 0.49 11.61
C TYR A 66 1.51 1.91 11.89
N GLY A 67 1.81 2.70 10.83
CA GLY A 67 2.57 3.94 10.92
C GLY A 67 1.91 5.00 11.81
N GLU A 68 2.51 5.27 12.97
CA GLU A 68 2.03 6.28 13.91
C GLU A 68 3.19 6.88 14.70
N ILE A 69 3.23 8.20 14.74
CA ILE A 69 4.15 8.96 15.58
C ILE A 69 3.31 9.77 16.56
N THR A 70 3.57 9.60 17.85
CA THR A 70 2.90 10.32 18.92
C THR A 70 3.85 11.32 19.58
N LEU A 71 3.28 12.42 20.07
CA LEU A 71 4.03 13.49 20.74
C LEU A 71 3.59 13.61 22.19
N LYS A 72 4.56 13.64 23.09
CA LYS A 72 4.34 13.92 24.51
C LYS A 72 5.34 14.94 24.99
N ASP A 73 4.86 15.98 25.66
CA ASP A 73 5.69 17.05 26.22
C ASP A 73 6.69 17.66 25.19
N GLY A 74 6.24 17.80 23.92
CA GLY A 74 7.03 18.35 22.83
C GLY A 74 8.10 17.40 22.26
N ARG A 75 8.05 16.12 22.59
CA ARG A 75 8.98 15.09 22.10
C ARG A 75 8.22 13.94 21.44
N ILE A 76 8.84 13.32 20.43
CA ILE A 76 8.38 12.07 19.82
C ILE A 76 8.54 10.95 20.85
N GLU A 77 7.51 10.13 21.04
CA GLU A 77 7.55 8.98 21.94
C GLU A 77 8.25 7.77 21.33
N GLN A 78 8.09 7.55 20.01
CA GLN A 78 8.75 6.46 19.30
C GLN A 78 10.25 6.71 19.18
N SER A 79 11.04 5.72 19.55
CA SER A 79 12.50 5.86 19.65
C SER A 79 13.30 4.97 18.71
N ASN A 80 12.75 3.81 18.32
CA ASN A 80 13.43 2.85 17.46
C ASN A 80 12.45 1.82 16.88
N PHE A 81 12.94 0.79 16.21
CA PHE A 81 12.14 -0.28 15.57
C PHE A 81 11.26 -1.08 16.55
N HIS A 82 11.57 -1.12 17.83
CA HIS A 82 10.76 -1.85 18.82
C HIS A 82 9.42 -1.17 19.15
N ASP A 83 9.31 0.13 18.92
CA ASP A 83 8.13 0.95 19.19
C ASP A 83 7.57 1.67 17.95
N TYR A 84 8.20 1.45 16.78
CA TYR A 84 7.71 1.86 15.46
C TYR A 84 7.67 0.66 14.51
N PRO A 85 6.59 -0.12 14.52
CA PRO A 85 6.49 -1.33 13.71
C PRO A 85 6.41 -1.01 12.22
N VAL A 86 7.05 -1.87 11.43
CA VAL A 86 6.99 -1.90 9.97
C VAL A 86 6.50 -3.25 9.50
N LEU A 87 6.05 -3.36 8.26
CA LEU A 87 5.63 -4.62 7.67
C LEU A 87 6.79 -5.63 7.65
N HIS A 88 6.56 -6.82 8.17
CA HIS A 88 7.53 -7.93 8.16
C HIS A 88 7.40 -8.78 6.90
N MET A 89 8.43 -9.58 6.62
CA MET A 89 8.49 -10.42 5.40
C MET A 89 7.35 -11.44 5.30
N ASP A 90 6.91 -11.98 6.43
CA ASP A 90 5.81 -12.94 6.52
C ASP A 90 4.42 -12.30 6.37
N GLU A 91 4.34 -10.98 6.52
CA GLU A 91 3.11 -10.21 6.30
C GLU A 91 3.01 -9.65 4.87
N MET A 92 4.13 -9.68 4.12
CA MET A 92 4.19 -9.09 2.79
C MET A 92 3.32 -9.88 1.80
N PRO A 93 2.33 -9.23 1.13
CA PRO A 93 1.55 -9.89 0.09
C PRO A 93 2.42 -10.23 -1.14
N ALA A 94 1.95 -11.16 -1.96
CA ALA A 94 2.51 -11.34 -3.29
C ALA A 94 2.24 -10.07 -4.11
N VAL A 95 3.29 -9.46 -4.67
CA VAL A 95 3.17 -8.29 -5.55
C VAL A 95 3.53 -8.69 -6.97
N GLU A 96 2.65 -8.34 -7.91
CA GLU A 96 2.89 -8.47 -9.34
C GLU A 96 2.98 -7.06 -9.94
N ALA A 97 4.16 -6.73 -10.46
CA ALA A 97 4.42 -5.45 -11.11
C ALA A 97 4.24 -5.58 -12.62
N ILE A 98 3.49 -4.65 -13.22
CA ILE A 98 3.29 -4.54 -14.66
C ILE A 98 3.84 -3.19 -15.11
N VAL A 99 4.94 -3.22 -15.86
CA VAL A 99 5.54 -2.00 -16.42
C VAL A 99 4.95 -1.75 -17.80
N MET A 100 4.32 -0.59 -18.00
CA MET A 100 3.57 -0.21 -19.22
C MET A 100 4.10 1.10 -19.81
N PRO A 101 5.31 1.12 -20.41
CA PRO A 101 5.90 2.36 -20.89
C PRO A 101 5.12 2.92 -22.10
N SER A 102 4.55 4.11 -21.97
CA SER A 102 3.80 4.79 -23.04
C SER A 102 4.70 5.47 -24.08
N GLY A 103 6.00 5.57 -23.82
CA GLY A 103 6.95 6.30 -24.66
C GLY A 103 6.98 7.80 -24.41
N GLY A 104 6.28 8.27 -23.36
CA GLY A 104 6.28 9.67 -22.93
C GLY A 104 7.57 10.09 -22.25
N PHE A 105 7.54 11.30 -21.66
CA PHE A 105 8.66 11.83 -20.87
C PHE A 105 8.89 10.96 -19.61
N TRP A 106 10.10 10.91 -19.13
CA TRP A 106 10.50 10.07 -18.01
C TRP A 106 9.90 10.53 -16.69
N GLY A 107 9.06 9.69 -16.13
CA GLY A 107 8.48 9.88 -14.80
C GLY A 107 9.27 9.17 -13.72
N GLY A 108 8.95 9.49 -12.46
CA GLY A 108 9.50 8.81 -11.30
C GLY A 108 8.97 7.39 -11.15
N VAL A 109 9.78 6.48 -10.62
CA VAL A 109 9.37 5.09 -10.35
C VAL A 109 9.58 4.65 -8.90
N GLY A 110 10.23 5.48 -8.07
CA GLY A 110 10.53 5.16 -6.68
C GLY A 110 9.32 5.26 -5.76
N GLU A 111 8.53 6.32 -5.88
CA GLU A 111 7.50 6.69 -4.91
C GLU A 111 6.04 6.61 -5.42
N PRO A 112 5.75 6.71 -6.74
CA PRO A 112 4.37 6.84 -7.20
C PRO A 112 3.44 5.71 -6.72
N THR A 113 3.92 4.47 -6.69
CA THR A 113 3.12 3.30 -6.28
C THR A 113 2.85 3.23 -4.78
N ILE A 114 3.59 3.95 -3.93
CA ILE A 114 3.27 4.09 -2.50
C ILE A 114 1.87 4.71 -2.33
N ALA A 115 1.54 5.68 -3.16
CA ALA A 115 0.28 6.43 -3.05
C ALA A 115 -0.98 5.58 -3.29
N VAL A 116 -0.89 4.47 -4.01
CA VAL A 116 -2.02 3.57 -4.28
C VAL A 116 -2.13 2.40 -3.30
N ALA A 117 -1.13 2.17 -2.45
CA ALA A 117 -1.10 1.03 -1.52
C ALA A 117 -2.27 1.09 -0.52
N ALA A 118 -2.33 2.14 0.30
CA ALA A 118 -3.40 2.30 1.29
C ALA A 118 -4.80 2.33 0.63
N PRO A 119 -5.09 3.19 -0.37
CA PRO A 119 -6.44 3.29 -0.89
C PRO A 119 -6.92 2.02 -1.59
N ALA A 120 -6.05 1.23 -2.25
CA ALA A 120 -6.43 -0.05 -2.83
C ALA A 120 -6.88 -1.04 -1.74
N VAL A 121 -6.10 -1.17 -0.65
CA VAL A 121 -6.44 -2.04 0.49
C VAL A 121 -7.71 -1.54 1.19
N LEU A 122 -7.86 -0.24 1.44
CA LEU A 122 -9.05 0.33 2.08
C LEU A 122 -10.33 0.11 1.26
N ASN A 123 -10.24 0.19 -0.07
CA ASN A 123 -11.36 -0.13 -0.95
C ASN A 123 -11.70 -1.62 -0.93
N ALA A 124 -10.69 -2.51 -0.83
CA ALA A 124 -10.91 -3.95 -0.67
C ALA A 124 -11.55 -4.29 0.69
N ILE A 125 -11.13 -3.63 1.78
CA ILE A 125 -11.75 -3.74 3.11
C ILE A 125 -13.22 -3.31 3.05
N PHE A 126 -13.51 -2.19 2.39
CA PHE A 126 -14.90 -1.76 2.21
C PHE A 126 -15.74 -2.80 1.46
N ALA A 127 -15.20 -3.39 0.39
CA ALA A 127 -15.88 -4.46 -0.34
C ALA A 127 -16.11 -5.70 0.54
N ALA A 128 -15.20 -5.99 1.47
CA ALA A 128 -15.30 -7.14 2.37
C ALA A 128 -16.27 -6.96 3.53
N THR A 129 -16.32 -5.74 4.11
CA THR A 129 -16.96 -5.48 5.41
C THR A 129 -18.09 -4.47 5.35
N GLY A 130 -18.17 -3.66 4.29
CA GLY A 130 -19.05 -2.48 4.21
C GLY A 130 -18.55 -1.26 5.02
N GLN A 131 -17.45 -1.39 5.76
CA GLN A 131 -16.90 -0.32 6.59
C GLN A 131 -15.99 0.59 5.76
N ARG A 132 -16.26 1.89 5.79
CA ARG A 132 -15.45 2.91 5.10
C ARG A 132 -14.44 3.52 6.08
N ILE A 133 -13.21 3.07 6.00
CA ILE A 133 -12.10 3.61 6.81
C ILE A 133 -11.67 4.97 6.26
N ARG A 134 -11.54 5.97 7.14
CA ARG A 134 -11.16 7.37 6.81
C ARG A 134 -9.96 7.87 7.60
N GLU A 135 -9.50 7.11 8.56
CA GLU A 135 -8.36 7.42 9.42
C GLU A 135 -7.36 6.27 9.38
N LEU A 136 -6.09 6.55 9.49
CA LEU A 136 -4.99 5.61 9.56
C LEU A 136 -4.19 5.83 10.85
N PRO A 137 -3.49 4.84 11.35
CA PRO A 137 -3.31 3.50 10.81
C PRO A 137 -4.48 2.54 11.12
N LEU A 138 -4.54 1.45 10.34
CA LEU A 138 -5.59 0.43 10.46
C LEU A 138 -5.62 -0.27 11.82
N LYS A 139 -4.50 -0.36 12.53
CA LYS A 139 -4.41 -1.00 13.86
C LYS A 139 -5.42 -0.47 14.88
N HIS A 140 -5.96 0.73 14.67
CA HIS A 140 -6.96 1.34 15.56
C HIS A 140 -8.42 0.99 15.20
N HIS A 141 -8.63 0.24 14.13
CA HIS A 141 -9.97 -0.08 13.62
C HIS A 141 -10.33 -1.55 13.88
N SER A 142 -11.57 -1.79 14.31
CA SER A 142 -12.13 -3.13 14.34
C SER A 142 -12.81 -3.41 13.00
N LEU A 143 -12.35 -4.43 12.28
CA LEU A 143 -12.91 -4.85 11.00
C LEU A 143 -13.95 -5.96 11.13
N LYS A 144 -14.39 -6.29 12.36
CA LYS A 144 -15.47 -7.27 12.59
C LYS A 144 -16.73 -6.81 11.86
N LYS A 145 -17.35 -7.77 11.18
CA LYS A 145 -18.70 -7.54 10.62
C LYS A 145 -19.67 -7.31 11.78
N ALA A 146 -20.52 -6.31 11.65
CA ALA A 146 -21.61 -6.07 12.59
C ALA A 146 -22.67 -7.18 12.49
#